data_bd95f55dddaf2a5ac6c8d23db4279b92
#
_entry.id   bd95f55dddaf2a5ac6c8d23db4279b92
#
_cell.length_a   1.000
_cell.length_b   1.000
_cell.length_c   1.000
_cell.angle_alpha   90.00
_cell.angle_beta   90.00
_cell.angle_gamma   90.00
#
_symmetry.space_group_name_H-M   'P 1'
#
loop_
_entity.id
_entity.type
_entity.pdbx_description
1 polymer ?
#
loop_
_entity_poly.entity_id
_entity_poly.type
_entity_poly.pdbx_seq_one_letter_code
_entity_poly.pdbx_strand_id
1 'polypeptide(L)'
;MKKTVVLLAVALALPTSVAFAKAGHAGQRGKSNPMVMYVLKGTLSNYTAATSPTVDGSISITVSHSNFHSALKGQTMTFATTMKTKVNFPNGATQITDGAKGILKFKAPLHRKGDTTLMATLIANAKALHIIDQARS
;
A
#
# COMPACT_ATOMS: atom_id res chain seq x y z
N MET A 1 -45.44 -45.65 8.65
CA MET A 1 -44.20 -44.94 8.28
C MET A 1 -44.36 -43.48 8.62
N LYS A 2 -43.77 -43.09 9.67
CA LYS A 2 -43.86 -41.71 10.12
C LYS A 2 -42.64 -40.98 9.60
N LYS A 3 -42.86 -40.13 8.64
CA LYS A 3 -41.81 -39.25 8.15
C LYS A 3 -41.76 -38.06 9.08
N THR A 4 -40.78 -38.06 9.93
CA THR A 4 -40.47 -36.90 10.75
C THR A 4 -39.81 -35.86 9.86
N VAL A 5 -40.56 -34.86 9.54
CA VAL A 5 -39.97 -33.66 8.89
C VAL A 5 -39.36 -32.84 10.02
N VAL A 6 -38.07 -32.91 10.13
CA VAL A 6 -37.34 -31.99 10.96
C VAL A 6 -37.31 -30.68 10.23
N LEU A 7 -38.13 -29.77 10.63
CA LEU A 7 -38.05 -28.40 10.17
C LEU A 7 -36.87 -27.75 10.92
N LEU A 8 -35.73 -27.72 10.28
CA LEU A 8 -34.61 -26.96 10.79
C LEU A 8 -34.92 -25.49 10.56
N ALA A 9 -35.48 -24.86 11.54
CA ALA A 9 -35.55 -23.41 11.57
C ALA A 9 -34.15 -22.89 11.76
N VAL A 10 -33.50 -22.60 10.68
CA VAL A 10 -32.29 -21.80 10.73
C VAL A 10 -32.72 -20.39 11.07
N ALA A 11 -32.69 -20.08 12.32
CA ALA A 11 -32.74 -18.70 12.76
C ALA A 11 -31.43 -18.06 12.26
N LEU A 12 -31.49 -17.43 11.15
CA LEU A 12 -30.47 -16.49 10.72
C LEU A 12 -30.53 -15.31 11.68
N ALA A 13 -29.82 -15.42 12.74
CA ALA A 13 -29.46 -14.28 13.54
C ALA A 13 -28.55 -13.43 12.65
N LEU A 14 -29.10 -12.55 11.94
CA LEU A 14 -28.36 -11.53 11.22
C LEU A 14 -27.70 -10.65 12.26
N PRO A 15 -26.41 -10.56 12.27
CA PRO A 15 -25.75 -9.60 13.11
C PRO A 15 -26.16 -8.22 12.61
N THR A 16 -26.97 -7.60 13.35
CA THR A 16 -27.37 -6.22 13.15
C THR A 16 -26.30 -5.25 13.64
N SER A 17 -25.10 -5.66 13.54
CA SER A 17 -23.94 -4.95 14.00
C SER A 17 -23.62 -3.65 13.29
N VAL A 18 -24.47 -3.22 12.43
CA VAL A 18 -24.21 -2.07 11.56
C VAL A 18 -24.46 -0.71 12.20
N ALA A 19 -24.99 -0.65 13.38
CA ALA A 19 -25.34 0.62 14.00
C ALA A 19 -24.17 1.40 14.57
N PHE A 20 -23.02 0.80 14.65
CA PHE A 20 -21.85 1.41 15.28
C PHE A 20 -21.18 2.48 14.44
N ALA A 21 -21.46 2.56 13.19
CA ALA A 21 -20.81 3.52 12.28
C ALA A 21 -21.04 4.98 12.70
N LYS A 22 -22.01 5.24 13.52
CA LYS A 22 -22.34 6.62 13.94
C LYS A 22 -21.90 6.95 15.36
N ALA A 23 -21.57 5.99 16.13
CA ALA A 23 -21.40 6.20 17.56
C ALA A 23 -20.10 6.91 17.92
N GLY A 24 -19.21 7.13 17.03
CA GLY A 24 -17.91 7.68 17.37
C GLY A 24 -17.66 9.10 16.96
N HIS A 25 -18.62 9.78 16.39
CA HIS A 25 -18.31 11.02 15.68
C HIS A 25 -18.34 12.27 16.53
N ALA A 26 -19.10 12.26 17.57
CA ALA A 26 -19.15 13.39 18.47
C ALA A 26 -17.91 13.39 19.37
N GLY A 27 -16.94 14.20 19.07
CA GLY A 27 -15.80 14.43 19.92
C GLY A 27 -14.52 13.68 19.55
N GLN A 28 -14.59 12.67 18.71
CA GLN A 28 -13.40 12.15 18.06
C GLN A 28 -13.18 12.88 16.74
N ARG A 29 -12.88 14.10 16.80
CA ARG A 29 -12.07 14.70 15.74
C ARG A 29 -10.75 13.96 15.81
N GLY A 30 -10.76 12.80 15.17
CA GLY A 30 -9.72 11.84 15.26
C GLY A 30 -8.45 12.55 14.92
N LYS A 31 -7.47 12.30 15.67
CA LYS A 31 -6.09 12.53 15.32
C LYS A 31 -5.78 11.57 14.16
N SER A 32 -6.50 11.72 13.05
CA SER A 32 -6.19 11.01 11.83
C SER A 32 -4.79 11.45 11.44
N ASN A 33 -3.91 10.50 11.28
CA ASN A 33 -2.58 10.82 10.80
C ASN A 33 -2.71 11.43 9.39
N PRO A 34 -2.14 12.61 9.16
CA PRO A 34 -2.20 13.22 7.84
C PRO A 34 -1.52 12.31 6.81
N MET A 35 -2.03 12.33 5.60
CA MET A 35 -1.36 11.67 4.47
C MET A 35 -0.11 12.46 4.11
N VAL A 36 1.02 11.80 4.12
CA VAL A 36 2.33 12.39 3.78
C VAL A 36 2.97 11.66 2.62
N MET A 37 3.89 12.35 1.96
CA MET A 37 4.67 11.79 0.89
C MET A 37 5.91 11.10 1.45
N TYR A 38 5.96 9.79 1.31
CA TYR A 38 7.16 9.02 1.58
C TYR A 38 8.06 9.01 0.35
N VAL A 39 9.34 9.19 0.56
CA VAL A 39 10.37 9.13 -0.46
C VAL A 39 11.39 8.07 -0.03
N LEU A 40 11.42 6.98 -0.76
CA LEU A 40 12.35 5.90 -0.55
C LEU A 40 13.44 5.98 -1.62
N LYS A 41 14.68 5.84 -1.21
CA LYS A 41 15.82 5.63 -2.10
C LYS A 41 16.34 4.21 -1.90
N GLY A 42 16.73 3.57 -2.96
CA GLY A 42 17.23 2.21 -2.85
C GLY A 42 17.48 1.55 -4.19
N THR A 43 17.45 0.24 -4.17
CA THR A 43 17.62 -0.59 -5.36
C THR A 43 16.25 -1.05 -5.86
N LEU A 44 15.94 -0.76 -7.11
CA LEU A 44 14.68 -1.14 -7.75
C LEU A 44 14.79 -2.52 -8.38
N SER A 45 13.68 -3.26 -8.35
CA SER A 45 13.58 -4.57 -8.99
C SER A 45 12.13 -4.94 -9.30
N ASN A 46 11.96 -5.96 -10.14
CA ASN A 46 10.65 -6.57 -10.45
C ASN A 46 9.59 -5.55 -10.89
N TYR A 47 9.97 -4.63 -11.75
CA TYR A 47 9.01 -3.65 -12.27
C TYR A 47 8.09 -4.30 -13.30
N THR A 48 6.81 -4.10 -13.10
CA THR A 48 5.75 -4.41 -14.07
C THR A 48 4.85 -3.20 -14.21
N ALA A 49 4.63 -2.75 -15.42
CA ALA A 49 3.70 -1.65 -15.66
C ALA A 49 2.25 -2.11 -15.48
N ALA A 50 1.39 -1.20 -15.05
CA ALA A 50 -0.05 -1.42 -15.10
C ALA A 50 -0.51 -1.49 -16.56
N THR A 51 -1.36 -2.46 -16.89
CA THR A 51 -1.82 -2.69 -18.26
C THR A 51 -3.19 -2.10 -18.54
N SER A 52 -3.97 -1.84 -17.50
CA SER A 52 -5.28 -1.23 -17.59
C SER A 52 -5.66 -0.55 -16.26
N PRO A 53 -6.74 0.25 -16.22
CA PRO A 53 -7.21 0.83 -14.97
C PRO A 53 -7.58 -0.18 -13.88
N THR A 54 -7.82 -1.42 -14.26
CA THR A 54 -8.22 -2.51 -13.35
C THR A 54 -7.12 -3.53 -13.11
N VAL A 55 -6.01 -3.45 -13.84
CA VAL A 55 -4.88 -4.38 -13.71
C VAL A 55 -3.64 -3.60 -13.35
N ASP A 56 -3.36 -3.58 -12.05
CA ASP A 56 -2.17 -2.94 -11.50
C ASP A 56 -0.91 -3.77 -11.85
N GLY A 57 0.20 -3.09 -12.02
CA GLY A 57 1.52 -3.69 -12.03
C GLY A 57 2.13 -3.66 -10.64
N SER A 58 3.42 -3.83 -10.56
CA SER A 58 4.17 -3.82 -9.30
C SER A 58 5.59 -3.31 -9.46
N ILE A 59 6.18 -2.91 -8.36
CA ILE A 59 7.60 -2.61 -8.24
C ILE A 59 8.09 -2.92 -6.84
N SER A 60 9.28 -3.47 -6.74
CA SER A 60 9.96 -3.69 -5.47
C SER A 60 11.13 -2.72 -5.30
N ILE A 61 11.34 -2.28 -4.08
CA ILE A 61 12.49 -1.45 -3.72
C ILE A 61 13.14 -2.00 -2.44
N THR A 62 14.43 -2.21 -2.48
CA THR A 62 15.24 -2.46 -1.29
C THR A 62 15.74 -1.13 -0.77
N VAL A 63 15.23 -0.71 0.36
CA VAL A 63 15.37 0.65 0.87
C VAL A 63 16.77 0.87 1.44
N SER A 64 17.46 1.86 0.96
CA SER A 64 18.72 2.37 1.54
C SER A 64 18.50 3.64 2.38
N HIS A 65 17.49 4.41 2.06
CA HIS A 65 17.14 5.64 2.77
C HIS A 65 15.66 5.94 2.68
N SER A 66 15.09 6.44 3.76
CA SER A 66 13.70 6.92 3.82
C SER A 66 13.65 8.29 4.49
N ASN A 67 12.79 9.17 4.01
CA ASN A 67 12.64 10.52 4.55
C ASN A 67 11.96 10.56 5.93
N PHE A 68 11.13 9.57 6.27
CA PHE A 68 10.38 9.59 7.54
C PHE A 68 10.78 8.51 8.52
N HIS A 69 11.23 7.36 8.04
CA HIS A 69 11.50 6.20 8.91
C HIS A 69 12.79 5.50 8.57
N SER A 70 13.75 5.64 9.45
CA SER A 70 15.02 4.90 9.37
C SER A 70 14.84 3.38 9.51
N ALA A 71 13.79 2.93 10.18
CA ALA A 71 13.46 1.52 10.33
C ALA A 71 13.17 0.81 9.00
N LEU A 72 12.82 1.54 7.95
CA LEU A 72 12.61 0.97 6.62
C LEU A 72 13.92 0.62 5.92
N LYS A 73 15.04 1.16 6.35
CA LYS A 73 16.34 0.88 5.76
C LYS A 73 16.66 -0.61 5.81
N GLY A 74 17.07 -1.16 4.68
CA GLY A 74 17.39 -2.57 4.53
C GLY A 74 16.20 -3.47 4.23
N GLN A 75 14.97 -2.96 4.28
CA GLN A 75 13.79 -3.73 3.95
C GLN A 75 13.50 -3.70 2.45
N THR A 76 13.02 -4.80 1.93
CA THR A 76 12.48 -4.88 0.57
C THR A 76 10.96 -4.76 0.63
N MET A 77 10.42 -3.78 -0.11
CA MET A 77 9.01 -3.46 -0.11
C MET A 77 8.48 -3.49 -1.54
N THR A 78 7.28 -4.01 -1.70
CA THR A 78 6.61 -4.08 -3.00
C THR A 78 5.39 -3.17 -3.00
N PHE A 79 5.28 -2.37 -4.05
CA PHE A 79 4.17 -1.43 -4.25
C PHE A 79 3.45 -1.74 -5.54
N ALA A 80 2.14 -1.56 -5.54
CA ALA A 80 1.37 -1.60 -6.78
C ALA A 80 1.68 -0.37 -7.63
N THR A 81 1.80 -0.57 -8.93
CA THR A 81 1.86 0.50 -9.93
C THR A 81 0.52 0.60 -10.65
N THR A 82 0.09 1.80 -10.93
CA THR A 82 -1.18 2.06 -11.62
C THR A 82 -0.92 2.83 -12.92
N MET A 83 -1.94 2.99 -13.73
CA MET A 83 -1.87 3.84 -14.93
C MET A 83 -1.50 5.29 -14.62
N LYS A 84 -1.68 5.71 -13.36
CA LYS A 84 -1.31 7.06 -12.89
C LYS A 84 0.10 7.15 -12.32
N THR A 85 0.78 6.03 -12.17
CA THR A 85 2.17 6.01 -11.70
C THR A 85 3.07 6.65 -12.75
N LYS A 86 3.77 7.70 -12.38
CA LYS A 86 4.78 8.31 -13.23
C LYS A 86 6.08 7.54 -13.11
N VAL A 87 6.65 7.15 -14.24
CA VAL A 87 7.93 6.44 -14.27
C VAL A 87 8.90 7.20 -15.16
N ASN A 88 10.03 7.58 -14.60
CA ASN A 88 11.13 8.18 -15.33
C ASN A 88 12.17 7.11 -15.60
N PHE A 89 12.30 6.75 -16.84
CA PHE A 89 13.32 5.81 -17.32
C PHE A 89 14.60 6.55 -17.71
N PRO A 90 15.77 5.92 -17.53
CA PRO A 90 17.01 6.50 -18.04
C PRO A 90 17.06 6.40 -19.58
N ASN A 91 17.53 7.42 -20.20
CA ASN A 91 17.95 7.51 -21.63
C ASN A 91 17.28 6.53 -22.61
N GLY A 92 15.97 6.72 -22.88
CA GLY A 92 15.25 5.93 -23.87
C GLY A 92 14.90 4.50 -23.46
N ALA A 93 15.18 4.09 -22.22
CA ALA A 93 14.73 2.83 -21.70
C ALA A 93 13.20 2.83 -21.53
N THR A 94 12.59 1.67 -21.68
CA THR A 94 11.15 1.45 -21.47
C THR A 94 10.85 0.55 -20.27
N GLN A 95 11.91 0.05 -19.64
CA GLN A 95 11.86 -0.82 -18.49
C GLN A 95 12.83 -0.36 -17.41
N ILE A 96 12.52 -0.68 -16.16
CA ILE A 96 13.44 -0.49 -15.06
C ILE A 96 14.38 -1.68 -15.02
N THR A 97 15.67 -1.39 -14.96
CA THR A 97 16.70 -2.42 -14.81
C THR A 97 16.72 -2.93 -13.38
N ASP A 98 16.61 -4.23 -13.20
CA ASP A 98 16.74 -4.86 -11.89
C ASP A 98 18.13 -4.58 -11.29
N GLY A 99 18.13 -4.14 -10.03
CA GLY A 99 19.35 -3.74 -9.35
C GLY A 99 19.74 -2.29 -9.56
N ALA A 100 19.02 -1.53 -10.37
CA ALA A 100 19.28 -0.11 -10.55
C ALA A 100 18.96 0.69 -9.29
N LYS A 101 19.76 1.69 -9.00
CA LYS A 101 19.44 2.67 -7.96
C LYS A 101 18.26 3.52 -8.41
N GLY A 102 17.36 3.82 -7.50
CA GLY A 102 16.21 4.62 -7.85
C GLY A 102 15.52 5.25 -6.64
N ILE A 103 14.51 6.02 -6.97
CA ILE A 103 13.66 6.71 -5.99
C ILE A 103 12.21 6.30 -6.24
N LEU A 104 11.52 5.95 -5.18
CA LEU A 104 10.10 5.64 -5.19
C LEU A 104 9.37 6.59 -4.25
N LYS A 105 8.30 7.20 -4.73
CA LYS A 105 7.44 8.09 -3.95
C LYS A 105 6.04 7.50 -3.84
N PHE A 106 5.49 7.52 -2.64
CA PHE A 106 4.12 7.10 -2.38
C PHE A 106 3.50 7.93 -1.25
N LYS A 107 2.19 7.90 -1.15
CA LYS A 107 1.46 8.52 -0.03
C LYS A 107 0.95 7.45 0.91
N ALA A 108 1.12 7.71 2.18
CA ALA A 108 0.57 6.91 3.26
C ALA A 108 0.34 7.78 4.50
N PRO A 109 -0.45 7.34 5.47
CA PRO A 109 -0.58 8.05 6.73
C PRO A 109 0.77 8.22 7.42
N LEU A 110 0.97 9.37 8.06
CA LEU A 110 2.18 9.63 8.82
C LEU A 110 2.27 8.68 10.01
N HIS A 111 3.35 7.92 10.07
CA HIS A 111 3.67 7.09 11.23
C HIS A 111 4.43 7.94 12.25
N ARG A 112 3.81 8.18 13.39
CA ARG A 112 4.39 9.01 14.46
C ARG A 112 5.21 8.19 15.44
N LYS A 113 6.14 8.84 16.10
CA LYS A 113 6.86 8.21 17.22
C LYS A 113 5.86 7.79 18.29
N GLY A 114 5.96 6.53 18.73
CA GLY A 114 5.03 5.95 19.67
C GLY A 114 3.78 5.32 19.04
N ASP A 115 3.61 5.39 17.74
CA ASP A 115 2.58 4.67 17.02
C ASP A 115 2.90 3.16 17.04
N THR A 116 1.94 2.37 17.51
CA THR A 116 2.09 0.91 17.59
C THR A 116 1.68 0.18 16.32
N THR A 117 1.13 0.90 15.35
CA THR A 117 0.74 0.32 14.08
C THR A 117 1.99 -0.14 13.32
N LEU A 118 1.96 -1.38 12.87
CA LEU A 118 3.05 -1.88 12.05
C LEU A 118 3.15 -1.09 10.74
N MET A 119 4.34 -0.68 10.39
CA MET A 119 4.61 0.07 9.17
C MET A 119 4.14 -0.68 7.92
N ALA A 120 4.31 -2.00 7.89
CA ALA A 120 3.82 -2.85 6.81
C ALA A 120 2.30 -2.73 6.61
N THR A 121 1.53 -2.66 7.71
CA THR A 121 0.07 -2.47 7.65
C THR A 121 -0.28 -1.08 7.12
N LEU A 122 0.45 -0.08 7.55
CA LEU A 122 0.20 1.31 7.18
C LEU A 122 0.37 1.54 5.67
N ILE A 123 1.32 0.86 5.07
CA ILE A 123 1.65 1.00 3.65
C ILE A 123 1.10 -0.12 2.77
N ALA A 124 0.40 -1.10 3.34
CA ALA A 124 -0.08 -2.28 2.62
C ALA A 124 -0.88 -1.96 1.34
N ASN A 125 -1.63 -0.86 1.36
CA ASN A 125 -2.44 -0.42 0.24
C ASN A 125 -1.85 0.80 -0.49
N ALA A 126 -0.63 1.19 -0.15
CA ALA A 126 0.02 2.31 -0.81
C ALA A 126 0.39 1.95 -2.25
N LYS A 127 0.14 2.87 -3.15
CA LYS A 127 0.47 2.72 -4.57
C LYS A 127 1.64 3.63 -4.90
N ALA A 128 2.53 3.15 -5.74
CA ALA A 128 3.62 3.97 -6.25
C ALA A 128 3.04 5.13 -7.07
N LEU A 129 3.45 6.35 -6.73
CA LEU A 129 3.03 7.55 -7.44
C LEU A 129 4.07 8.00 -8.45
N HIS A 130 5.34 7.90 -8.09
CA HIS A 130 6.44 8.30 -8.94
C HIS A 130 7.64 7.40 -8.71
N ILE A 131 8.17 6.87 -9.76
CA ILE A 131 9.37 6.03 -9.78
C ILE A 131 10.39 6.72 -10.65
N ILE A 132 11.60 6.87 -10.15
CA ILE A 132 12.72 7.46 -10.87
C ILE A 132 13.83 6.44 -10.88
N ASP A 133 14.11 5.89 -12.05
CA ASP A 133 15.26 5.04 -12.26
C ASP A 133 16.49 5.92 -12.45
N GLN A 134 17.50 5.71 -11.64
CA GLN A 134 18.76 6.45 -11.65
C GLN A 134 19.91 5.61 -12.24
N ALA A 135 19.58 4.56 -12.98
CA ALA A 135 20.60 3.80 -13.68
C ALA A 135 21.44 4.76 -14.54
N ARG A 136 22.73 4.70 -14.36
CA ARG A 136 23.67 5.40 -15.27
C ARG A 136 23.80 4.53 -16.51
N SER A 137 23.56 5.14 -17.65
CA SER A 137 23.92 4.57 -18.95
C SER A 137 25.42 4.42 -19.06
#